data_04c94250815e179e93e42f7e72f76297
#
_entry.id   04c94250815e179e93e42f7e72f76297
#
_cell.length_a   1.000
_cell.length_b   1.000
_cell.length_c   1.000
_cell.angle_alpha   90.00
_cell.angle_beta   90.00
_cell.angle_gamma   90.00
#
_symmetry.space_group_name_H-M   'P 1'
#
loop_
_entity.id
_entity.type
_entity.pdbx_description
1 polymer ?
#
loop_
_entity_poly.entity_id
_entity_poly.type
_entity_poly.pdbx_seq_one_letter_code
_entity_poly.pdbx_strand_id
1 'polypeptide(L)'
;IQRRRNDINTLTHAINNAKESIFAAREDGTIIFANRRFLHNHGICENVDICKLKIYDIAADMPTQKAWNERCKDIMHGGSSNFIAHHPSKINRDILAYEGTMYNVTNDSGEESYWSFAHDISERIRYEAQIKRLNLIMDTTINNLPAGIVVKEINNDFRYLYRNRESYNRDLCVGESFGKNDFDYYPPIVADKKRQ
;
A
#
# COMPACT_ATOMS: atom_id res chain seq x y z
N ILE A 1 39.04 10.73 13.34
CA ILE A 1 38.36 11.61 12.37
C ILE A 1 38.06 10.85 11.07
N GLN A 2 39.01 10.16 10.44
CA GLN A 2 38.88 9.46 9.17
C GLN A 2 37.78 8.37 9.22
N ARG A 3 37.72 7.57 10.31
CA ARG A 3 36.74 6.48 10.48
C ARG A 3 35.32 7.04 10.52
N ARG A 4 35.02 8.07 11.29
CA ARG A 4 33.70 8.71 11.36
C ARG A 4 33.24 9.27 9.99
N ARG A 5 34.18 9.83 9.22
CA ARG A 5 33.90 10.36 7.90
C ARG A 5 33.53 9.23 6.91
N ASN A 6 34.23 8.10 6.99
CA ASN A 6 33.91 6.93 6.17
C ASN A 6 32.53 6.33 6.55
N ASP A 7 32.24 6.26 7.86
CA ASP A 7 30.95 5.73 8.34
C ASP A 7 29.79 6.61 7.86
N ILE A 8 29.93 7.95 7.95
CA ILE A 8 28.92 8.90 7.43
C ILE A 8 28.73 8.74 5.92
N ASN A 9 29.81 8.63 5.16
CA ASN A 9 29.72 8.44 3.71
C ASN A 9 29.00 7.12 3.37
N THR A 10 29.31 6.04 4.08
CA THR A 10 28.65 4.74 3.89
C THR A 10 27.16 4.81 4.17
N LEU A 11 26.75 5.45 5.28
CA LEU A 11 25.34 5.65 5.63
C LEU A 11 24.62 6.53 4.59
N THR A 12 25.25 7.61 4.16
CA THR A 12 24.70 8.49 3.12
C THR A 12 24.50 7.73 1.80
N HIS A 13 25.46 6.91 1.41
CA HIS A 13 25.32 6.04 0.23
C HIS A 13 24.18 5.04 0.40
N ALA A 14 24.04 4.39 1.54
CA ALA A 14 22.95 3.44 1.80
C ALA A 14 21.59 4.11 1.70
N ILE A 15 21.42 5.29 2.32
CA ILE A 15 20.18 6.06 2.31
C ILE A 15 19.84 6.55 0.89
N ASN A 16 20.84 7.00 0.12
CA ASN A 16 20.64 7.44 -1.28
C ASN A 16 20.26 6.30 -2.24
N ASN A 17 20.63 5.07 -1.92
CA ASN A 17 20.26 3.87 -2.71
C ASN A 17 19.03 3.16 -2.15
N ALA A 18 18.41 3.64 -1.09
CA ALA A 18 17.16 3.09 -0.57
C ALA A 18 16.04 3.24 -1.60
N LYS A 19 15.11 2.28 -1.60
CA LYS A 19 13.91 2.32 -2.46
C LYS A 19 12.86 3.27 -1.90
N GLU A 20 12.92 3.53 -0.61
CA GLU A 20 12.06 4.46 0.10
C GLU A 20 12.40 5.91 -0.27
N SER A 21 11.37 6.73 -0.34
CA SER A 21 11.48 8.18 -0.44
C SER A 21 11.75 8.74 0.96
N ILE A 22 12.94 9.34 1.17
CA ILE A 22 13.36 9.81 2.49
C ILE A 22 13.67 11.29 2.41
N PHE A 23 13.07 12.06 3.31
CA PHE A 23 13.45 13.45 3.52
C PHE A 23 13.47 13.82 5.01
N ALA A 24 14.14 14.90 5.32
CA ALA A 24 14.06 15.55 6.62
C ALA A 24 13.85 17.05 6.44
N ALA A 25 13.00 17.63 7.29
CA ALA A 25 12.74 19.07 7.30
C ALA A 25 12.70 19.61 8.73
N ARG A 26 12.93 20.91 8.86
CA ARG A 26 12.75 21.64 10.13
C ARG A 26 11.26 21.95 10.35
N GLU A 27 10.94 22.42 11.53
CA GLU A 27 9.57 22.86 11.88
C GLU A 27 9.04 23.95 10.92
N ASP A 28 9.91 24.84 10.43
CA ASP A 28 9.54 25.86 9.45
C ASP A 28 9.36 25.32 8.01
N GLY A 29 9.47 24.00 7.84
CA GLY A 29 9.33 23.30 6.56
C GLY A 29 10.59 23.31 5.69
N THR A 30 11.70 23.91 6.12
CA THR A 30 12.96 23.92 5.35
C THR A 30 13.50 22.50 5.24
N ILE A 31 13.72 22.02 4.03
CA ILE A 31 14.29 20.70 3.78
C ILE A 31 15.76 20.73 4.12
N ILE A 32 16.22 19.85 5.00
CA ILE A 32 17.63 19.72 5.41
C ILE A 32 18.29 18.45 4.85
N PHE A 33 17.49 17.49 4.43
CA PHE A 33 17.95 16.26 3.81
C PHE A 33 16.88 15.73 2.83
N ALA A 34 17.31 15.20 1.70
CA ALA A 34 16.48 14.44 0.78
C ALA A 34 17.34 13.40 0.07
N ASN A 35 16.88 12.15 0.03
CA ASN A 35 17.61 11.13 -0.71
C ASN A 35 17.27 11.20 -2.21
N ARG A 36 18.05 10.49 -3.03
CA ARG A 36 17.88 10.46 -4.48
C ARG A 36 16.47 10.05 -4.90
N ARG A 37 15.85 9.11 -4.18
CA ARG A 37 14.49 8.65 -4.48
C ARG A 37 13.45 9.75 -4.28
N PHE A 38 13.54 10.52 -3.18
CA PHE A 38 12.66 11.67 -2.94
C PHE A 38 12.80 12.71 -4.07
N LEU A 39 14.04 13.10 -4.41
CA LEU A 39 14.30 14.08 -5.46
C LEU A 39 13.71 13.64 -6.80
N HIS A 40 13.95 12.40 -7.20
CA HIS A 40 13.43 11.81 -8.43
C HIS A 40 11.90 11.84 -8.47
N ASN A 41 11.24 11.38 -7.41
CA ASN A 41 9.78 11.29 -7.35
C ASN A 41 9.10 12.66 -7.46
N HIS A 42 9.76 13.71 -6.98
CA HIS A 42 9.28 15.09 -7.02
C HIS A 42 9.83 15.89 -8.22
N GLY A 43 10.59 15.25 -9.11
CA GLY A 43 11.16 15.91 -10.30
C GLY A 43 12.16 17.01 -9.96
N ILE A 44 12.88 16.87 -8.84
CA ILE A 44 13.89 17.81 -8.36
C ILE A 44 15.26 17.34 -8.84
N CYS A 45 16.02 18.22 -9.48
CA CYS A 45 17.37 17.90 -9.93
C CYS A 45 18.32 17.72 -8.73
N GLU A 46 19.23 16.76 -8.80
CA GLU A 46 20.20 16.47 -7.71
C GLU A 46 21.13 17.64 -7.37
N ASN A 47 21.30 18.60 -8.28
CA ASN A 47 22.15 19.78 -8.06
C ASN A 47 21.41 20.98 -7.46
N VAL A 48 20.13 20.85 -7.12
CA VAL A 48 19.36 21.91 -6.47
C VAL A 48 19.78 22.01 -5.00
N ASP A 49 19.92 23.26 -4.53
CA ASP A 49 20.13 23.54 -3.11
C ASP A 49 18.81 23.29 -2.35
N ILE A 50 18.69 22.09 -1.79
CA ILE A 50 17.46 21.65 -1.10
C ILE A 50 17.13 22.50 0.12
N CYS A 51 18.13 23.14 0.75
CA CYS A 51 17.91 24.02 1.90
C CYS A 51 17.14 25.31 1.57
N LYS A 52 16.96 25.62 0.28
CA LYS A 52 16.10 26.70 -0.20
C LYS A 52 14.66 26.28 -0.46
N LEU A 53 14.36 24.98 -0.38
CA LEU A 53 13.06 24.44 -0.63
C LEU A 53 12.28 24.25 0.68
N LYS A 54 10.97 24.48 0.59
CA LYS A 54 10.04 24.17 1.68
C LYS A 54 9.25 22.93 1.30
N ILE A 55 9.05 22.04 2.25
CA ILE A 55 8.33 20.78 2.01
C ILE A 55 6.88 21.02 1.54
N TYR A 56 6.24 22.05 2.04
CA TYR A 56 4.86 22.38 1.66
C TYR A 56 4.72 22.99 0.23
N ASP A 57 5.84 23.39 -0.40
CA ASP A 57 5.85 23.78 -1.81
C ASP A 57 5.95 22.56 -2.75
N ILE A 58 6.28 21.39 -2.19
CA ILE A 58 6.57 20.16 -2.92
C ILE A 58 5.52 19.09 -2.65
N ALA A 59 5.17 18.88 -1.38
CA ALA A 59 4.26 17.83 -0.93
C ALA A 59 2.79 18.23 -1.15
N ALA A 60 2.11 17.51 -2.03
CA ALA A 60 0.72 17.80 -2.40
C ALA A 60 -0.28 17.54 -1.26
N ASP A 61 0.06 16.65 -0.33
CA ASP A 61 -0.75 16.33 0.86
C ASP A 61 -0.58 17.34 2.00
N MET A 62 0.45 18.19 1.94
CA MET A 62 0.73 19.25 2.91
C MET A 62 1.00 20.57 2.19
N PRO A 63 0.03 21.13 1.44
CA PRO A 63 0.28 22.23 0.51
C PRO A 63 0.45 23.60 1.17
N THR A 64 0.50 23.67 2.49
CA THR A 64 0.63 24.92 3.25
C THR A 64 1.51 24.73 4.48
N GLN A 65 2.16 25.79 4.91
CA GLN A 65 2.92 25.81 6.17
C GLN A 65 2.03 25.42 7.37
N LYS A 66 0.76 25.80 7.36
CA LYS A 66 -0.18 25.43 8.42
C LYS A 66 -0.37 23.91 8.50
N ALA A 67 -0.60 23.25 7.37
CA ALA A 67 -0.75 21.79 7.30
C ALA A 67 0.51 21.07 7.75
N TRP A 68 1.68 21.58 7.37
CA TRP A 68 2.96 21.08 7.86
C TRP A 68 3.10 21.20 9.38
N ASN A 69 2.80 22.37 9.94
CA ASN A 69 2.91 22.61 11.39
C ASN A 69 1.90 21.75 12.19
N GLU A 70 0.72 21.50 11.66
CA GLU A 70 -0.26 20.56 12.27
C GLU A 70 0.32 19.16 12.30
N ARG A 71 0.92 18.68 11.21
CA ARG A 71 1.59 17.38 11.15
C ARG A 71 2.73 17.27 12.16
N CYS A 72 3.56 18.32 12.28
CA CYS A 72 4.64 18.36 13.28
C CYS A 72 4.12 18.23 14.71
N LYS A 73 3.02 18.92 15.04
CA LYS A 73 2.38 18.83 16.36
C LYS A 73 1.87 17.43 16.67
N ASP A 74 1.24 16.78 15.70
CA ASP A 74 0.75 15.39 15.86
C ASP A 74 1.91 14.44 16.16
N ILE A 75 3.05 14.62 15.50
CA ILE A 75 4.27 13.83 15.74
C ILE A 75 4.84 14.07 17.12
N MET A 76 4.90 15.32 17.57
CA MET A 76 5.41 15.67 18.90
C MET A 76 4.58 15.04 20.02
N HIS A 77 3.26 14.95 19.87
CA HIS A 77 2.38 14.32 20.86
C HIS A 77 2.42 12.80 20.84
N GLY A 78 2.62 12.19 19.65
CA GLY A 78 2.57 10.74 19.46
C GLY A 78 3.92 10.05 19.22
N GLY A 79 5.02 10.79 19.11
CA GLY A 79 6.36 10.29 18.78
C GLY A 79 6.55 9.93 17.32
N SER A 80 5.45 9.60 16.59
CA SER A 80 5.44 9.32 15.15
C SER A 80 4.05 9.52 14.57
N SER A 81 3.97 9.73 13.26
CA SER A 81 2.70 9.82 12.52
C SER A 81 2.79 8.97 11.25
N ASN A 82 1.85 8.02 11.10
CA ASN A 82 1.69 7.26 9.86
C ASN A 82 0.80 8.05 8.89
N PHE A 83 1.11 7.94 7.59
CA PHE A 83 0.35 8.64 6.57
C PHE A 83 0.23 7.81 5.29
N ILE A 84 -0.82 8.09 4.53
CA ILE A 84 -0.93 7.73 3.12
C ILE A 84 -1.09 9.04 2.36
N ALA A 85 -0.20 9.27 1.39
CA ALA A 85 -0.18 10.48 0.58
C ALA A 85 -0.36 10.15 -0.90
N HIS A 86 -1.04 11.02 -1.62
CA HIS A 86 -1.23 10.90 -3.06
C HIS A 86 -0.63 12.13 -3.74
N HIS A 87 0.38 11.90 -4.55
CA HIS A 87 1.08 12.98 -5.28
C HIS A 87 0.95 12.79 -6.79
N PRO A 88 0.65 13.85 -7.55
CA PRO A 88 0.79 13.79 -9.00
C PRO A 88 2.27 13.60 -9.36
N SER A 89 2.56 12.54 -10.10
CA SER A 89 3.90 12.33 -10.66
C SER A 89 4.27 13.46 -11.60
N LYS A 90 5.43 14.05 -11.40
CA LYS A 90 5.96 15.07 -12.31
C LYS A 90 6.58 14.47 -13.57
N ILE A 91 6.71 13.15 -13.62
CA ILE A 91 7.34 12.43 -14.73
C ILE A 91 6.31 12.00 -15.78
N ASN A 92 5.20 11.37 -15.36
CA ASN A 92 4.22 10.75 -16.26
C ASN A 92 2.76 11.16 -16.01
N ARG A 93 2.51 12.13 -15.14
CA ARG A 93 1.18 12.61 -14.71
C ARG A 93 0.29 11.58 -13.99
N ASP A 94 0.82 10.40 -13.66
CA ASP A 94 0.11 9.45 -12.83
C ASP A 94 -0.01 9.96 -11.39
N ILE A 95 -1.01 9.47 -10.67
CA ILE A 95 -1.08 9.70 -9.23
C ILE A 95 -0.29 8.59 -8.56
N LEU A 96 0.79 8.96 -7.87
CA LEU A 96 1.59 8.07 -7.05
C LEU A 96 1.01 8.05 -5.64
N ALA A 97 0.95 6.87 -5.05
CA ALA A 97 0.51 6.67 -3.67
C ALA A 97 1.70 6.23 -2.81
N TYR A 98 1.87 6.92 -1.69
CA TYR A 98 2.93 6.65 -0.72
C TYR A 98 2.32 6.27 0.63
N GLU A 99 2.84 5.23 1.23
CA GLU A 99 2.60 4.87 2.62
C GLU A 99 3.89 5.12 3.41
N GLY A 100 3.82 5.84 4.50
CA GLY A 100 5.03 6.19 5.23
C GLY A 100 4.79 6.56 6.68
N THR A 101 5.91 6.79 7.36
CA THR A 101 5.94 7.23 8.75
C THR A 101 6.87 8.43 8.88
N MET A 102 6.47 9.37 9.71
CA MET A 102 7.29 10.51 10.10
C MET A 102 7.62 10.45 11.59
N TYR A 103 8.84 10.86 11.92
CA TYR A 103 9.39 10.90 13.28
C TYR A 103 9.99 12.28 13.58
N ASN A 104 9.92 12.70 14.85
CA ASN A 104 10.74 13.79 15.34
C ASN A 104 12.08 13.24 15.79
N VAL A 105 13.16 13.90 15.42
CA VAL A 105 14.53 13.58 15.83
C VAL A 105 15.17 14.85 16.34
N THR A 106 15.61 14.81 17.59
CA THR A 106 16.40 15.89 18.22
C THR A 106 17.88 15.52 18.18
N ASN A 107 18.72 16.42 17.68
CA ASN A 107 20.15 16.22 17.65
C ASN A 107 20.82 16.56 19.02
N ASP A 108 22.12 16.30 19.13
CA ASP A 108 22.89 16.56 20.34
C ASP A 108 22.93 18.06 20.73
N SER A 109 22.61 18.96 19.81
CA SER A 109 22.54 20.41 20.03
C SER A 109 21.13 20.88 20.45
N GLY A 110 20.16 19.95 20.55
CA GLY A 110 18.77 20.26 20.90
C GLY A 110 17.94 20.77 19.71
N GLU A 111 18.45 20.72 18.46
CA GLU A 111 17.69 21.10 17.28
C GLU A 111 16.79 19.94 16.85
N GLU A 112 15.53 20.26 16.59
CA GLU A 112 14.53 19.31 16.13
C GLU A 112 14.46 19.24 14.61
N SER A 113 14.21 18.04 14.11
CA SER A 113 13.97 17.77 12.69
C SER A 113 12.95 16.65 12.52
N TYR A 114 12.17 16.71 11.46
CA TYR A 114 11.11 15.76 11.15
C TYR A 114 11.54 14.92 9.96
N TRP A 115 11.68 13.62 10.20
CA TRP A 115 12.15 12.64 9.21
C TRP A 115 10.99 11.84 8.68
N SER A 116 10.89 11.74 7.37
CA SER A 116 9.87 10.94 6.67
C SER A 116 10.53 9.80 5.92
N PHE A 117 9.93 8.63 6.06
CA PHE A 117 10.26 7.42 5.32
C PHE A 117 8.98 6.94 4.64
N ALA A 118 8.95 6.99 3.31
CA ALA A 118 7.76 6.68 2.54
C ALA A 118 8.04 5.65 1.44
N HIS A 119 7.22 4.62 1.38
CA HIS A 119 7.26 3.58 0.38
C HIS A 119 6.21 3.85 -0.71
N ASP A 120 6.58 3.67 -1.98
CA ASP A 120 5.66 3.77 -3.10
C ASP A 120 4.79 2.52 -3.17
N ILE A 121 3.49 2.69 -2.96
CA ILE A 121 2.49 1.62 -2.98
C ILE A 121 1.61 1.65 -4.23
N SER A 122 1.97 2.46 -5.24
CA SER A 122 1.16 2.66 -6.45
C SER A 122 0.94 1.37 -7.23
N GLU A 123 1.95 0.51 -7.33
CA GLU A 123 1.81 -0.80 -7.96
C GLU A 123 0.89 -1.72 -7.16
N ARG A 124 1.04 -1.77 -5.83
CA ARG A 124 0.18 -2.56 -4.94
C ARG A 124 -1.28 -2.16 -5.14
N ILE A 125 -1.60 -0.88 -5.08
CA ILE A 125 -2.97 -0.36 -5.26
C ILE A 125 -3.51 -0.72 -6.65
N ARG A 126 -2.70 -0.59 -7.70
CA ARG A 126 -3.10 -0.97 -9.07
C ARG A 126 -3.42 -2.45 -9.19
N TYR A 127 -2.59 -3.32 -8.65
CA TYR A 127 -2.83 -4.77 -8.67
C TYR A 127 -4.06 -5.16 -7.86
N GLU A 128 -4.25 -4.59 -6.66
CA GLU A 128 -5.44 -4.82 -5.85
C GLU A 128 -6.72 -4.39 -6.57
N ALA A 129 -6.71 -3.23 -7.21
CA ALA A 129 -7.84 -2.74 -8.02
C ALA A 129 -8.11 -3.64 -9.24
N GLN A 130 -7.06 -4.13 -9.90
CA GLN A 130 -7.18 -5.06 -11.03
C GLN A 130 -7.77 -6.40 -10.60
N ILE A 131 -7.27 -6.98 -9.50
CA ILE A 131 -7.81 -8.22 -8.93
C ILE A 131 -9.29 -8.05 -8.58
N LYS A 132 -9.64 -6.96 -7.91
CA LYS A 132 -11.02 -6.65 -7.55
C LYS A 132 -11.93 -6.51 -8.77
N ARG A 133 -11.44 -5.86 -9.83
CA ARG A 133 -12.16 -5.73 -11.10
C ARG A 133 -12.36 -7.09 -11.78
N LEU A 134 -11.31 -7.92 -11.84
CA LEU A 134 -11.39 -9.25 -12.44
C LEU A 134 -12.37 -10.15 -11.68
N ASN A 135 -12.32 -10.15 -10.35
CA ASN A 135 -13.26 -10.89 -9.52
C ASN A 135 -14.70 -10.47 -9.79
N LEU A 136 -14.97 -9.16 -9.89
CA LEU A 136 -16.30 -8.65 -10.19
C LEU A 136 -16.79 -9.10 -11.58
N ILE A 137 -15.92 -9.06 -12.59
CA ILE A 137 -16.25 -9.54 -13.96
C ILE A 137 -16.53 -11.04 -13.92
N MET A 138 -15.68 -11.83 -13.26
CA MET A 138 -15.87 -13.27 -13.12
C MET A 138 -17.21 -13.59 -12.44
N ASP A 139 -17.48 -12.99 -11.29
CA ASP A 139 -18.70 -13.21 -10.54
C ASP A 139 -19.94 -12.84 -11.38
N THR A 140 -19.89 -11.69 -12.04
CA THR A 140 -21.01 -11.26 -12.91
C THR A 140 -21.21 -12.21 -14.08
N THR A 141 -20.12 -12.60 -14.75
CA THR A 141 -20.18 -13.49 -15.91
C THR A 141 -20.71 -14.88 -15.53
N ILE A 142 -20.14 -15.48 -14.49
CA ILE A 142 -20.47 -16.84 -14.06
C ILE A 142 -21.90 -16.90 -13.49
N ASN A 143 -22.34 -15.88 -12.76
CA ASN A 143 -23.69 -15.83 -12.20
C ASN A 143 -24.79 -15.56 -13.24
N ASN A 144 -24.43 -15.01 -14.41
CA ASN A 144 -25.37 -14.81 -15.52
C ASN A 144 -25.37 -15.97 -16.54
N LEU A 145 -24.54 -17.00 -16.36
CA LEU A 145 -24.61 -18.20 -17.22
C LEU A 145 -25.86 -19.00 -16.88
N PRO A 146 -26.59 -19.50 -17.91
CA PRO A 146 -27.76 -20.37 -17.72
C PRO A 146 -27.35 -21.81 -17.37
N ALA A 147 -26.24 -22.01 -16.72
CA ALA A 147 -25.68 -23.30 -16.33
C ALA A 147 -25.22 -23.28 -14.87
N GLY A 148 -25.55 -24.33 -14.14
CA GLY A 148 -25.04 -24.50 -12.76
C GLY A 148 -23.54 -24.84 -12.77
N ILE A 149 -22.72 -24.00 -12.18
CA ILE A 149 -21.29 -24.19 -12.06
C ILE A 149 -20.96 -24.46 -10.60
N VAL A 150 -20.21 -25.53 -10.40
CA VAL A 150 -19.73 -25.97 -9.07
C VAL A 150 -18.25 -26.26 -9.18
N VAL A 151 -17.46 -25.72 -8.25
CA VAL A 151 -16.04 -26.02 -8.10
C VAL A 151 -15.84 -26.67 -6.75
N LYS A 152 -15.13 -27.80 -6.73
CA LYS A 152 -14.81 -28.56 -5.52
C LYS A 152 -13.32 -28.82 -5.42
N GLU A 153 -12.82 -28.87 -4.20
CA GLU A 153 -11.44 -29.21 -3.89
C GLU A 153 -11.27 -30.72 -3.72
N ILE A 154 -10.62 -31.36 -4.68
CA ILE A 154 -10.47 -32.83 -4.72
C ILE A 154 -9.71 -33.36 -3.50
N ASN A 155 -8.61 -32.70 -3.13
CA ASN A 155 -7.73 -33.15 -2.04
C ASN A 155 -8.27 -32.83 -0.64
N ASN A 156 -9.44 -32.21 -0.56
CA ASN A 156 -10.08 -31.82 0.71
C ASN A 156 -11.52 -32.30 0.76
N ASP A 157 -11.71 -33.61 0.57
CA ASP A 157 -13.00 -34.30 0.68
C ASP A 157 -14.10 -33.71 -0.22
N PHE A 158 -13.72 -33.25 -1.42
CA PHE A 158 -14.62 -32.62 -2.39
C PHE A 158 -15.45 -31.46 -1.82
N ARG A 159 -14.84 -30.66 -0.94
CA ARG A 159 -15.52 -29.48 -0.39
C ARG A 159 -15.75 -28.42 -1.48
N TYR A 160 -16.91 -27.79 -1.38
CA TYR A 160 -17.30 -26.71 -2.27
C TYR A 160 -16.39 -25.50 -2.07
N LEU A 161 -15.71 -25.09 -3.14
CA LEU A 161 -14.95 -23.83 -3.21
C LEU A 161 -15.77 -22.71 -3.81
N TYR A 162 -16.63 -23.05 -4.79
CA TYR A 162 -17.46 -22.08 -5.48
C TYR A 162 -18.73 -22.71 -6.02
N ARG A 163 -19.81 -21.94 -6.03
CA ARG A 163 -21.06 -22.25 -6.71
C ARG A 163 -21.65 -20.96 -7.28
N ASN A 164 -22.11 -20.98 -8.53
CA ASN A 164 -22.82 -19.86 -9.11
C ASN A 164 -24.32 -19.87 -8.74
N ARG A 165 -24.98 -18.75 -9.00
CA ARG A 165 -26.41 -18.56 -8.69
C ARG A 165 -27.28 -19.67 -9.28
N GLU A 166 -27.03 -20.08 -10.53
CA GLU A 166 -27.84 -21.11 -11.21
C GLU A 166 -27.65 -22.49 -10.58
N SER A 167 -26.51 -22.81 -10.02
CA SER A 167 -26.30 -24.07 -9.30
C SER A 167 -27.08 -24.12 -7.96
N TYR A 168 -27.26 -23.00 -7.30
CA TYR A 168 -28.14 -22.93 -6.12
C TYR A 168 -29.60 -23.06 -6.47
N ASN A 169 -30.06 -22.50 -7.62
CA ASN A 169 -31.43 -22.60 -8.07
C ASN A 169 -31.84 -24.04 -8.42
N ARG A 170 -30.89 -24.86 -8.88
CA ARG A 170 -31.13 -26.25 -9.32
C ARG A 170 -30.99 -27.28 -8.20
N ASP A 171 -30.25 -26.97 -7.15
CA ASP A 171 -30.03 -27.88 -6.05
C ASP A 171 -30.89 -27.52 -4.82
N LEU A 172 -31.26 -28.55 -4.07
CA LEU A 172 -32.01 -28.41 -2.82
C LEU A 172 -31.16 -27.80 -1.69
N CYS A 173 -29.92 -27.41 -1.97
CA CYS A 173 -29.00 -26.85 -0.98
C CYS A 173 -29.36 -25.41 -0.66
N VAL A 174 -29.90 -25.18 0.50
CA VAL A 174 -30.20 -23.83 1.02
C VAL A 174 -29.05 -23.35 1.89
N GLY A 175 -28.51 -22.15 1.57
CA GLY A 175 -27.49 -21.48 2.38
C GLY A 175 -26.06 -21.59 1.85
N GLU A 176 -25.12 -21.07 2.64
CA GLU A 176 -23.70 -20.97 2.29
C GLU A 176 -23.06 -22.36 2.16
N SER A 177 -22.48 -22.68 1.01
CA SER A 177 -21.90 -24.01 0.74
C SER A 177 -20.37 -24.06 0.82
N PHE A 178 -19.69 -22.91 0.95
CA PHE A 178 -18.24 -22.87 1.06
C PHE A 178 -17.73 -23.74 2.23
N GLY A 179 -16.74 -24.57 1.97
CA GLY A 179 -16.15 -25.47 2.93
C GLY A 179 -16.99 -26.69 3.34
N LYS A 180 -18.24 -26.81 2.87
CA LYS A 180 -19.08 -27.99 3.05
C LYS A 180 -18.88 -28.97 1.89
N ASN A 181 -19.35 -30.20 2.03
CA ASN A 181 -19.33 -31.21 0.98
C ASN A 181 -20.73 -31.78 0.69
N ASP A 182 -20.83 -32.73 -0.22
CA ASP A 182 -22.12 -33.30 -0.60
C ASP A 182 -22.83 -34.02 0.54
N PHE A 183 -22.10 -34.60 1.48
CA PHE A 183 -22.70 -35.30 2.63
C PHE A 183 -23.35 -34.36 3.65
N ASP A 184 -22.99 -33.08 3.64
CA ASP A 184 -23.64 -32.07 4.48
C ASP A 184 -25.06 -31.72 3.99
N TYR A 185 -25.36 -32.06 2.71
CA TYR A 185 -26.63 -31.69 2.07
C TYR A 185 -27.47 -32.86 1.59
N TYR A 186 -26.86 -34.00 1.26
CA TYR A 186 -27.53 -35.13 0.65
C TYR A 186 -27.33 -36.41 1.46
N PRO A 187 -28.30 -37.34 1.38
CA PRO A 187 -28.11 -38.70 1.90
C PRO A 187 -26.90 -39.38 1.25
N PRO A 188 -26.18 -40.28 1.96
CA PRO A 188 -24.94 -40.87 1.46
C PRO A 188 -25.00 -41.45 0.05
N ILE A 189 -26.10 -42.15 -0.31
CA ILE A 189 -26.26 -42.72 -1.64
C ILE A 189 -26.26 -41.66 -2.76
N VAL A 190 -26.79 -40.47 -2.48
CA VAL A 190 -26.84 -39.37 -3.45
C VAL A 190 -25.50 -38.61 -3.47
N ALA A 191 -24.88 -38.41 -2.29
CA ALA A 191 -23.60 -37.76 -2.16
C ALA A 191 -22.49 -38.52 -2.88
N ASP A 192 -22.45 -39.85 -2.77
CA ASP A 192 -21.48 -40.72 -3.46
C ASP A 192 -21.59 -40.61 -4.99
N LYS A 193 -22.81 -40.52 -5.56
CA LYS A 193 -23.01 -40.35 -6.99
C LYS A 193 -22.54 -38.98 -7.53
N LYS A 194 -22.53 -37.96 -6.69
CA LYS A 194 -22.06 -36.60 -7.06
C LYS A 194 -20.52 -36.45 -7.02
N ARG A 195 -19.81 -37.46 -6.50
CA ARG A 195 -18.35 -37.55 -6.46
C ARG A 195 -17.73 -38.28 -7.64
N GLN A 196 -18.53 -39.03 -8.40
CA GLN A 196 -18.15 -39.74 -9.63
C GLN A 196 -18.23 -38.82 -10.85
#